data_bf350930fdfb07b9893c67e6dd51453f
#
_entry.id   bf350930fdfb07b9893c67e6dd51453f
#
_cell.length_a   1.000
_cell.length_b   1.000
_cell.length_c   1.000
_cell.angle_alpha   90.00
_cell.angle_beta   90.00
_cell.angle_gamma   90.00
#
_symmetry.space_group_name_H-M   'P 1'
#
loop_
_entity.id
_entity.type
_entity.pdbx_description
1 polymer ?
#
loop_
_entity_poly.entity_id
_entity_poly.type
_entity_poly.pdbx_seq_one_letter_code
_entity_poly.pdbx_strand_id
1 'polypeptide(L)'
;SVASQLPAGRPDVQDVGPEYRAMIGLPGGAKSSVFPEIVAANDGRVKLAVGQGSDPDTADTQVVWVYDSDAFPFYQAELYHQFHDDMGTKYPASYKALKDGLLKKGRLQSVSCPEEEFSENPDMSDDPINFGAAG
;
A
#
# COMPACT_ATOMS: atom_id res chain seq x y z
N SER A 1 -8.37 17.33 -2.01
CA SER A 1 -8.95 16.08 -2.51
C SER A 1 -7.87 15.03 -2.69
N VAL A 2 -8.15 13.77 -2.37
CA VAL A 2 -7.18 12.66 -2.52
C VAL A 2 -6.71 12.52 -3.97
N ALA A 3 -7.63 12.68 -4.92
CA ALA A 3 -7.31 12.57 -6.35
C ALA A 3 -6.37 13.68 -6.85
N SER A 4 -6.37 14.85 -6.20
CA SER A 4 -5.45 15.94 -6.55
C SER A 4 -4.03 15.74 -6.02
N GLN A 5 -3.84 14.74 -5.13
CA GLN A 5 -2.56 14.41 -4.51
C GLN A 5 -1.91 13.18 -5.14
N LEU A 6 -2.53 12.57 -6.15
CA LEU A 6 -1.93 11.44 -6.85
C LEU A 6 -0.64 11.91 -7.55
N PRO A 7 0.51 11.37 -7.17
CA PRO A 7 1.78 11.80 -7.73
C PRO A 7 1.91 11.37 -9.18
N ALA A 8 2.58 12.16 -9.98
CA ALA A 8 2.93 11.80 -11.36
C ALA A 8 3.98 10.67 -11.46
N GLY A 9 4.54 10.26 -10.32
CA GLY A 9 5.52 9.18 -10.21
C GLY A 9 5.65 8.72 -8.76
N ARG A 10 6.38 7.64 -8.55
CA ARG A 10 6.65 7.10 -7.21
C ARG A 10 7.83 7.80 -6.55
N PRO A 11 7.73 8.08 -5.24
CA PRO A 11 8.86 8.63 -4.49
C PRO A 11 10.02 7.64 -4.38
N ASP A 12 9.74 6.34 -4.32
CA ASP A 12 10.75 5.31 -4.30
C ASP A 12 10.70 4.48 -5.60
N VAL A 13 11.84 4.43 -6.28
CA VAL A 13 11.97 3.69 -7.56
C VAL A 13 12.03 2.18 -7.36
N GLN A 14 12.23 1.71 -6.13
CA GLN A 14 12.25 0.28 -5.81
C GLN A 14 10.84 -0.29 -5.60
N ASP A 15 9.86 0.57 -5.37
CA ASP A 15 8.47 0.19 -5.20
C ASP A 15 7.83 -0.16 -6.56
N VAL A 16 8.18 -1.32 -7.09
CA VAL A 16 7.68 -1.83 -8.37
C VAL A 16 7.04 -3.20 -8.20
N GLY A 17 6.04 -3.47 -9.02
CA GLY A 17 5.34 -4.75 -9.02
C GLY A 17 3.84 -4.61 -8.73
N PRO A 18 3.06 -5.69 -8.91
CA PRO A 18 1.61 -5.66 -8.74
C PRO A 18 1.14 -5.21 -7.35
N GLU A 19 1.92 -5.48 -6.31
CA GLU A 19 1.67 -5.07 -4.92
C GLU A 19 1.74 -3.55 -4.71
N TYR A 20 2.47 -2.87 -5.58
CA TYR A 20 2.63 -1.41 -5.54
C TYR A 20 1.73 -0.66 -6.53
N ARG A 21 0.82 -1.35 -7.21
CA ARG A 21 -0.08 -0.69 -8.15
C ARG A 21 -0.90 0.41 -7.50
N ALA A 22 -1.08 1.52 -8.21
CA ALA A 22 -1.92 2.61 -7.74
C ALA A 22 -3.40 2.21 -7.84
N MET A 23 -4.13 2.32 -6.73
CA MET A 23 -5.52 1.89 -6.66
C MET A 23 -6.38 2.77 -5.73
N ILE A 24 -7.66 2.80 -6.02
CA ILE A 24 -8.70 3.40 -5.18
C ILE A 24 -9.77 2.34 -4.91
N GLY A 25 -10.08 2.08 -3.65
CA GLY A 25 -11.19 1.22 -3.24
C GLY A 25 -12.41 2.05 -2.89
N LEU A 26 -13.57 1.72 -3.49
CA LEU A 26 -14.85 2.37 -3.22
C LEU A 26 -15.93 1.30 -3.04
N PRO A 27 -16.85 1.45 -2.08
CA PRO A 27 -18.03 0.59 -2.02
C PRO A 27 -18.85 0.72 -3.31
N GLY A 28 -19.00 -0.39 -4.05
CA GLY A 28 -19.60 -0.40 -5.38
C GLY A 28 -18.64 -0.01 -6.52
N GLY A 29 -17.37 0.28 -6.24
CA GLY A 29 -16.37 0.59 -7.25
C GLY A 29 -16.74 1.80 -8.11
N ALA A 30 -16.66 1.68 -9.43
CA ALA A 30 -17.06 2.72 -10.38
C ALA A 30 -18.57 3.04 -10.38
N LYS A 31 -19.39 2.23 -9.72
CA LYS A 31 -20.82 2.47 -9.51
C LYS A 31 -21.11 3.25 -8.21
N SER A 32 -20.09 3.53 -7.42
CA SER A 32 -20.23 4.30 -6.19
C SER A 32 -20.75 5.70 -6.48
N SER A 33 -21.62 6.21 -5.61
CA SER A 33 -22.12 7.60 -5.68
C SER A 33 -21.01 8.64 -5.52
N VAL A 34 -19.88 8.26 -4.94
CA VAL A 34 -18.69 9.12 -4.75
C VAL A 34 -17.79 9.13 -6.00
N PHE A 35 -17.92 8.15 -6.88
CA PHE A 35 -17.04 8.04 -8.05
C PHE A 35 -17.08 9.28 -8.97
N PRO A 36 -18.22 9.92 -9.26
CA PRO A 36 -18.23 11.16 -10.04
C PRO A 36 -17.41 12.30 -9.44
N GLU A 37 -17.36 12.39 -8.10
CA GLU A 37 -16.54 13.40 -7.41
C GLU A 37 -15.05 13.12 -7.61
N ILE A 38 -14.65 11.85 -7.63
CA ILE A 38 -13.27 11.42 -7.90
C ILE A 38 -12.89 11.76 -9.35
N VAL A 39 -13.77 11.49 -10.29
CA VAL A 39 -13.55 11.83 -11.70
C VAL A 39 -13.37 13.34 -11.88
N ALA A 40 -14.23 14.13 -11.24
CA ALA A 40 -14.12 15.59 -11.28
C ALA A 40 -12.83 16.11 -10.65
N ALA A 41 -12.44 15.53 -9.49
CA ALA A 41 -11.20 15.90 -8.80
C ALA A 41 -9.94 15.46 -9.55
N ASN A 42 -10.01 14.38 -10.30
CA ASN A 42 -8.93 13.89 -11.15
C ASN A 42 -8.58 14.86 -12.29
N ASP A 43 -9.59 15.49 -12.85
CA ASP A 43 -9.44 16.48 -13.95
C ASP A 43 -8.51 15.97 -15.09
N GLY A 44 -8.64 14.70 -15.44
CA GLY A 44 -7.87 14.05 -16.51
C GLY A 44 -6.37 13.82 -16.22
N ARG A 45 -5.92 13.99 -14.97
CA ARG A 45 -4.50 13.84 -14.60
C ARG A 45 -3.99 12.41 -14.75
N VAL A 46 -4.84 11.45 -14.37
CA VAL A 46 -4.54 10.02 -14.51
C VAL A 46 -5.72 9.31 -15.17
N LYS A 47 -5.46 8.18 -15.78
CA LYS A 47 -6.51 7.32 -16.32
C LYS A 47 -7.09 6.48 -15.19
N LEU A 48 -8.38 6.58 -14.96
CA LEU A 48 -9.11 5.70 -14.04
C LEU A 48 -9.61 4.47 -14.80
N ALA A 49 -9.29 3.29 -14.33
CA ALA A 49 -9.68 2.02 -14.95
C ALA A 49 -10.27 1.08 -13.90
N VAL A 50 -11.27 0.30 -14.28
CA VAL A 50 -11.86 -0.69 -13.38
C VAL A 50 -10.90 -1.84 -13.15
N GLY A 51 -10.55 -2.09 -11.89
CA GLY A 51 -9.68 -3.19 -11.49
C GLY A 51 -10.42 -4.51 -11.41
N GLN A 52 -9.73 -5.59 -11.69
CA GLN A 52 -10.26 -6.97 -11.68
C GLN A 52 -9.65 -7.84 -10.58
N GLY A 53 -8.71 -7.32 -9.80
CA GLY A 53 -8.07 -8.00 -8.68
C GLY A 53 -6.62 -8.40 -8.92
N SER A 54 -6.28 -8.88 -10.10
CA SER A 54 -4.93 -9.30 -10.50
C SER A 54 -4.30 -8.35 -11.53
N ASP A 55 -4.56 -7.06 -11.36
CA ASP A 55 -4.12 -6.04 -12.31
C ASP A 55 -2.62 -5.75 -12.15
N PRO A 56 -1.93 -5.40 -13.23
CA PRO A 56 -0.51 -5.11 -13.19
C PRO A 56 -0.19 -3.79 -12.50
N ASP A 57 1.08 -3.60 -12.18
CA ASP A 57 1.62 -2.31 -11.77
C ASP A 57 1.47 -1.28 -12.90
N THR A 58 1.16 -0.05 -12.52
CA THR A 58 0.85 1.05 -13.44
C THR A 58 1.75 2.27 -13.25
N ALA A 59 2.92 2.10 -12.59
CA ALA A 59 3.83 3.20 -12.29
C ALA A 59 4.21 4.03 -13.51
N ASP A 60 4.39 3.38 -14.66
CA ASP A 60 4.85 4.02 -15.89
C ASP A 60 3.72 4.51 -16.80
N THR A 61 2.48 4.20 -16.48
CA THR A 61 1.34 4.43 -17.38
C THR A 61 0.34 5.46 -16.88
N GLN A 62 0.54 6.01 -15.70
CA GLN A 62 -0.38 6.95 -15.05
C GLN A 62 -1.83 6.43 -14.98
N VAL A 63 -2.00 5.12 -14.80
CA VAL A 63 -3.28 4.47 -14.60
C VAL A 63 -3.49 4.23 -13.11
N VAL A 64 -4.70 4.51 -12.62
CA VAL A 64 -5.14 4.18 -11.26
C VAL A 64 -6.30 3.22 -11.38
N TRP A 65 -6.18 2.07 -10.73
CA TRP A 65 -7.21 1.06 -10.69
C TRP A 65 -8.31 1.44 -9.71
N VAL A 66 -9.56 1.27 -10.10
CA VAL A 66 -10.73 1.48 -9.24
C VAL A 66 -11.34 0.12 -8.92
N TYR A 67 -11.34 -0.23 -7.63
CA TYR A 67 -11.87 -1.48 -7.12
C TYR A 67 -13.16 -1.28 -6.36
N ASP A 68 -14.04 -2.26 -6.45
CA ASP A 68 -15.17 -2.40 -5.54
C ASP A 68 -14.67 -2.97 -4.21
N SER A 69 -14.68 -2.17 -3.15
CA SER A 69 -14.23 -2.61 -1.82
C SER A 69 -15.17 -3.61 -1.15
N ASP A 70 -16.39 -3.81 -1.68
CA ASP A 70 -17.28 -4.87 -1.24
C ASP A 70 -16.87 -6.23 -1.83
N ALA A 71 -16.34 -6.24 -3.05
CA ALA A 71 -15.81 -7.44 -3.70
C ALA A 71 -14.35 -7.73 -3.33
N PHE A 72 -13.56 -6.69 -3.11
CA PHE A 72 -12.15 -6.75 -2.70
C PHE A 72 -11.98 -6.04 -1.37
N PRO A 73 -12.21 -6.73 -0.23
CA PRO A 73 -12.19 -6.12 1.09
C PRO A 73 -10.84 -5.50 1.42
N PHE A 74 -10.91 -4.38 2.11
CA PHE A 74 -9.74 -3.70 2.64
C PHE A 74 -9.34 -4.34 3.97
N TYR A 75 -8.07 -4.72 4.09
CA TYR A 75 -7.52 -5.28 5.32
C TYR A 75 -6.61 -4.25 5.99
N GLN A 76 -6.76 -4.14 7.30
CA GLN A 76 -5.93 -3.27 8.11
C GLN A 76 -4.50 -3.82 8.14
N ALA A 77 -3.52 -2.95 7.92
CA ALA A 77 -2.11 -3.33 8.08
C ALA A 77 -1.78 -3.62 9.55
N GLU A 78 -0.74 -4.39 9.78
CA GLU A 78 -0.25 -4.69 11.12
C GLU A 78 0.21 -3.42 11.85
N LEU A 79 0.23 -3.49 13.16
CA LEU A 79 0.63 -2.37 14.02
C LEU A 79 2.01 -1.81 13.64
N TYR A 80 2.97 -2.68 13.35
CA TYR A 80 4.31 -2.29 12.92
C TYR A 80 4.27 -1.41 11.66
N HIS A 81 3.50 -1.80 10.63
CA HIS A 81 3.40 -1.04 9.38
C HIS A 81 2.63 0.28 9.52
N GLN A 82 1.74 0.38 10.51
CA GLN A 82 0.99 1.60 10.77
C GLN A 82 1.75 2.59 11.66
N PHE A 83 2.53 2.10 12.59
CA PHE A 83 3.17 2.87 13.65
C PHE A 83 4.60 2.42 13.95
N HIS A 84 5.40 2.15 12.91
CA HIS A 84 6.80 1.84 13.14
C HIS A 84 7.61 3.12 13.40
N ASP A 85 8.59 3.02 14.26
CA ASP A 85 9.44 4.14 14.70
C ASP A 85 10.95 3.86 14.59
N ASP A 86 11.29 2.84 13.81
CA ASP A 86 12.65 2.35 13.60
C ASP A 86 13.39 3.00 12.41
N MET A 87 12.73 3.89 11.68
CA MET A 87 13.31 4.55 10.50
C MET A 87 14.26 5.72 10.81
N GLY A 88 14.77 5.82 12.02
CA GLY A 88 15.68 6.91 12.43
C GLY A 88 15.01 8.28 12.58
N THR A 89 13.73 8.38 12.28
CA THR A 89 12.95 9.60 12.46
C THR A 89 12.32 9.63 13.85
N LYS A 90 12.56 10.70 14.60
CA LYS A 90 11.89 10.89 15.89
C LYS A 90 10.48 11.41 15.66
N TYR A 91 9.50 10.55 15.92
CA TYR A 91 8.10 10.96 15.87
C TYR A 91 7.70 11.75 17.13
N PRO A 92 6.79 12.73 17.00
CA PRO A 92 6.32 13.51 18.14
C PRO A 92 5.55 12.64 19.15
N ALA A 93 5.49 13.11 20.41
CA ALA A 93 4.76 12.40 21.47
C ALA A 93 3.28 12.16 21.14
N SER A 94 2.66 13.05 20.35
CA SER A 94 1.29 12.89 19.88
C SER A 94 1.09 11.64 19.01
N TYR A 95 2.09 11.22 18.26
CA TYR A 95 2.06 10.01 17.45
C TYR A 95 1.98 8.75 18.33
N LYS A 96 2.80 8.70 19.38
CA LYS A 96 2.78 7.60 20.35
C LYS A 96 1.47 7.57 21.13
N ALA A 97 0.98 8.72 21.53
CA ALA A 97 -0.31 8.83 22.22
C ALA A 97 -1.49 8.38 21.35
N LEU A 98 -1.44 8.67 20.04
CA LEU A 98 -2.43 8.18 19.09
C LEU A 98 -2.42 6.65 19.01
N LYS A 99 -1.25 6.04 18.87
CA LYS A 99 -1.07 4.58 18.85
C LYS A 99 -1.67 3.94 20.10
N ASP A 100 -1.28 4.43 21.27
CA ASP A 100 -1.73 3.91 22.55
C ASP A 100 -3.25 4.09 22.73
N GLY A 101 -3.79 5.21 22.28
CA GLY A 101 -5.23 5.47 22.29
C GLY A 101 -6.03 4.52 21.40
N LEU A 102 -5.50 4.18 20.23
CA LEU A 102 -6.13 3.24 19.30
C LEU A 102 -6.06 1.79 19.81
N LEU A 103 -4.93 1.39 20.42
CA LEU A 103 -4.79 0.10 21.09
C LEU A 103 -5.80 -0.05 22.24
N LYS A 104 -5.91 0.97 23.10
CA LYS A 104 -6.90 1.00 24.20
C LYS A 104 -8.34 0.86 23.73
N LYS A 105 -8.66 1.45 22.58
CA LYS A 105 -10.01 1.40 21.99
C LYS A 105 -10.27 0.10 21.22
N GLY A 106 -9.30 -0.82 21.14
CA GLY A 106 -9.39 -2.04 20.35
C GLY A 106 -9.49 -1.81 18.83
N ARG A 107 -9.12 -0.63 18.36
CA ARG A 107 -9.08 -0.30 16.93
C ARG A 107 -7.78 -0.69 16.24
N LEU A 108 -6.76 -0.96 17.03
CA LEU A 108 -5.51 -1.60 16.61
C LEU A 108 -5.33 -2.88 17.43
N GLN A 109 -4.78 -3.89 16.80
CA GLN A 109 -4.38 -5.12 17.46
C GLN A 109 -2.86 -5.24 17.41
N SER A 110 -2.27 -5.59 18.53
CA SER A 110 -0.87 -6.01 18.57
C SER A 110 -0.80 -7.42 18.01
N VAL A 111 -0.24 -7.55 16.82
CA VAL A 111 0.08 -8.85 16.23
C VAL A 111 1.57 -9.04 16.39
N SER A 112 1.98 -10.09 17.11
CA SER A 112 3.35 -10.54 17.06
C SER A 112 3.55 -11.27 15.75
N CYS A 113 4.36 -10.71 14.85
CA CYS A 113 4.88 -11.51 13.74
C CYS A 113 5.68 -12.66 14.34
N PRO A 114 5.55 -13.89 13.84
CA PRO A 114 6.45 -14.96 14.19
C PRO A 114 7.84 -14.62 13.63
N GLU A 115 8.66 -13.94 14.44
CA GLU A 115 10.03 -13.58 14.07
C GLU A 115 10.89 -14.82 13.81
N GLU A 116 10.42 -15.98 14.28
CA GLU A 116 11.17 -17.23 14.18
C GLU A 116 11.11 -17.88 12.79
N GLU A 117 10.13 -17.57 11.95
CA GLU A 117 10.04 -18.17 10.62
C GLU A 117 10.92 -17.48 9.56
N PHE A 118 11.34 -16.24 9.82
CA PHE A 118 12.21 -15.51 8.89
C PHE A 118 13.70 -15.59 9.24
N SER A 119 14.05 -16.00 10.45
CA SER A 119 15.46 -16.09 10.88
C SER A 119 16.11 -17.42 10.53
N GLU A 120 15.36 -18.43 10.12
CA GLU A 120 15.85 -19.77 9.79
C GLU A 120 15.57 -20.17 8.33
N ASN A 121 15.75 -19.27 7.40
CA ASN A 121 16.00 -19.71 6.04
C ASN A 121 17.52 -19.59 5.76
N PRO A 122 18.31 -20.61 6.14
CA PRO A 122 19.76 -20.58 5.92
C PRO A 122 20.12 -20.56 4.43
N ASP A 123 19.15 -20.76 3.54
CA ASP A 123 19.35 -20.73 2.10
C ASP A 123 19.36 -19.32 1.49
N MET A 124 19.00 -18.29 2.25
CA MET A 124 19.03 -16.93 1.70
C MET A 124 20.29 -16.13 2.08
N SER A 125 21.15 -16.66 2.97
CA SER A 125 22.31 -15.92 3.46
C SER A 125 23.60 -16.16 2.70
N ASP A 126 23.71 -17.23 1.89
CA ASP A 126 24.99 -17.67 1.33
C ASP A 126 24.98 -18.10 -0.14
N ASP A 127 23.85 -17.99 -0.83
CA ASP A 127 23.96 -17.99 -2.28
C ASP A 127 24.32 -16.55 -2.71
N PRO A 128 25.57 -16.33 -3.10
CA PRO A 128 25.81 -15.16 -3.91
C PRO A 128 24.83 -15.32 -5.04
N ILE A 129 23.91 -14.36 -5.17
CA ILE A 129 23.09 -14.23 -6.36
C ILE A 129 24.10 -14.19 -7.47
N ASN A 130 24.38 -15.37 -7.97
CA ASN A 130 25.15 -15.53 -9.15
C ASN A 130 24.20 -15.04 -10.23
N PHE A 131 24.20 -13.74 -10.45
CA PHE A 131 23.77 -13.20 -11.72
C PHE A 131 24.71 -13.82 -12.71
N GLY A 132 24.32 -15.04 -13.13
CA GLY A 132 25.13 -15.90 -13.89
C GLY A 132 25.83 -15.08 -14.91
N ALA A 133 27.14 -15.14 -14.87
CA ALA A 133 27.87 -14.71 -16.00
C ALA A 133 27.13 -15.30 -17.19
N ALA A 134 26.42 -14.47 -17.91
CA ALA A 134 25.94 -14.84 -19.22
C ALA A 134 27.18 -15.14 -19.98
N GLY A 135 27.51 -16.41 -19.97
CA GLY A 135 28.55 -16.93 -20.83
C GLY A 135 28.10 -16.82 -22.24
#